data_76dab1a4f1d271e5c4271f047fa8d1d2
#
_entry.id   76dab1a4f1d271e5c4271f047fa8d1d2
#
_cell.length_a   1.000
_cell.length_b   1.000
_cell.length_c   1.000
_cell.angle_alpha   90.00
_cell.angle_beta   90.00
_cell.angle_gamma   90.00
#
_symmetry.space_group_name_H-M   'P 1'
#
loop_
_entity.id
_entity.type
_entity.pdbx_description
1 polymer ?
#
loop_
_entity_poly.entity_id
_entity_poly.type
_entity_poly.pdbx_seq_one_letter_code
_entity_poly.pdbx_strand_id
1 'polypeptide(L)'
;MKGNVIATIVALVIIGGAFYYTTRSPEVASTDNVAIENGKQIVEITAKGRYSPTLTAAKANMPTIVRMETNGTFDCTSQLTVPSIGYKQILPSTGTTDIELPPQKVGASVRGICGMGMYNFEVKFN
;
A
#
# COMPACT_ATOMS: atom_id res chain seq x y z
N MET A 1 -2.57 -24.25 46.97
CA MET A 1 -1.62 -24.40 45.84
C MET A 1 -2.29 -24.59 44.48
N LYS A 2 -3.34 -25.37 44.34
CA LYS A 2 -4.01 -25.56 43.05
C LYS A 2 -4.69 -24.29 42.51
N GLY A 3 -5.23 -23.43 43.37
CA GLY A 3 -5.88 -22.19 42.95
C GLY A 3 -4.93 -21.14 42.34
N ASN A 4 -3.71 -21.07 42.86
CA ASN A 4 -2.72 -20.08 42.39
C ASN A 4 -2.15 -20.45 41.01
N VAL A 5 -2.00 -21.75 40.74
CA VAL A 5 -1.51 -22.23 39.43
C VAL A 5 -2.53 -21.94 38.31
N ILE A 6 -3.81 -22.16 38.60
CA ILE A 6 -4.89 -21.87 37.63
C ILE A 6 -4.96 -20.36 37.35
N ALA A 7 -4.89 -19.52 38.39
CA ALA A 7 -4.89 -18.06 38.23
C ALA A 7 -3.70 -17.58 37.40
N THR A 8 -2.53 -18.15 37.58
CA THR A 8 -1.32 -17.81 36.79
C THR A 8 -1.48 -18.21 35.33
N ILE A 9 -2.01 -19.40 35.06
CA ILE A 9 -2.25 -19.84 33.68
C ILE A 9 -3.27 -18.97 32.98
N VAL A 10 -4.36 -18.61 33.65
CA VAL A 10 -5.40 -17.72 33.08
C VAL A 10 -4.80 -16.34 32.78
N ALA A 11 -4.00 -15.79 33.69
CA ALA A 11 -3.35 -14.50 33.46
C ALA A 11 -2.40 -14.54 32.24
N LEU A 12 -1.62 -15.61 32.10
CA LEU A 12 -0.72 -15.76 30.95
C LEU A 12 -1.47 -15.91 29.61
N VAL A 13 -2.59 -16.61 29.62
CA VAL A 13 -3.44 -16.73 28.42
C VAL A 13 -4.06 -15.40 28.02
N ILE A 14 -4.53 -14.62 29.00
CA ILE A 14 -5.10 -13.29 28.73
C ILE A 14 -4.03 -12.33 28.20
N ILE A 15 -2.86 -12.29 28.83
CA ILE A 15 -1.75 -11.41 28.42
C ILE A 15 -1.23 -11.84 27.04
N GLY A 16 -1.02 -13.13 26.81
CA GLY A 16 -0.58 -13.65 25.52
C GLY A 16 -1.60 -13.43 24.41
N GLY A 17 -2.89 -13.61 24.70
CA GLY A 17 -3.97 -13.34 23.79
C GLY A 17 -4.08 -11.86 23.43
N ALA A 18 -4.02 -10.97 24.42
CA ALA A 18 -4.04 -9.52 24.19
C ALA A 18 -2.83 -9.07 23.36
N PHE A 19 -1.65 -9.60 23.65
CA PHE A 19 -0.45 -9.29 22.88
C PHE A 19 -0.54 -9.77 21.44
N TYR A 20 -1.11 -10.96 21.21
CA TYR A 20 -1.31 -11.51 19.88
C TYR A 20 -2.30 -10.67 19.05
N TYR A 21 -3.37 -10.17 19.65
CA TYR A 21 -4.32 -9.30 18.98
C TYR A 21 -3.75 -7.91 18.68
N THR A 22 -2.94 -7.35 19.56
CA THR A 22 -2.34 -6.02 19.36
C THR A 22 -1.23 -5.99 18.32
N THR A 23 -0.54 -7.11 18.10
CA THR A 23 0.50 -7.21 17.07
C THR A 23 -0.04 -7.45 15.66
N ARG A 24 -1.30 -7.83 15.53
CA ARG A 24 -1.99 -8.01 14.26
C ARG A 24 -2.95 -6.85 13.99
N SER A 25 -2.43 -5.63 13.93
CA SER A 25 -3.20 -4.54 13.34
C SER A 25 -3.35 -4.82 11.84
N PRO A 26 -4.55 -5.02 11.31
CA PRO A 26 -4.72 -5.11 9.88
C PRO A 26 -4.24 -3.78 9.27
N GLU A 27 -3.42 -3.86 8.25
CA GLU A 27 -3.02 -2.69 7.49
C GLU A 27 -4.28 -2.10 6.87
N VAL A 28 -4.68 -0.93 7.37
CA VAL A 28 -5.87 -0.24 6.87
C VAL A 28 -5.49 0.44 5.56
N ALA A 29 -6.21 0.09 4.50
CA ALA A 29 -6.01 0.73 3.21
C ALA A 29 -6.36 2.22 3.28
N SER A 30 -5.46 3.07 2.79
CA SER A 30 -5.68 4.50 2.71
C SER A 30 -6.70 4.82 1.61
N THR A 31 -7.55 5.80 1.87
CA THR A 31 -8.47 6.39 0.88
C THR A 31 -8.24 7.89 0.71
N ASP A 32 -7.43 8.51 1.56
CA ASP A 32 -7.17 9.95 1.57
C ASP A 32 -6.38 10.41 0.36
N ASN A 33 -5.63 9.51 -0.25
CA ASN A 33 -4.81 9.74 -1.43
C ASN A 33 -5.55 9.46 -2.75
N VAL A 34 -6.86 9.26 -2.71
CA VAL A 34 -7.70 8.97 -3.88
C VAL A 34 -8.62 10.15 -4.14
N ALA A 35 -8.58 10.70 -5.35
CA ALA A 35 -9.48 11.74 -5.82
C ALA A 35 -10.11 11.35 -7.14
N ILE A 36 -11.29 11.88 -7.44
CA ILE A 36 -11.97 11.67 -8.72
C ILE A 36 -12.05 13.02 -9.43
N GLU A 37 -11.43 13.10 -10.60
CA GLU A 37 -11.41 14.31 -11.44
C GLU A 37 -11.80 13.94 -12.88
N ASN A 38 -12.78 14.65 -13.45
CA ASN A 38 -13.21 14.47 -14.85
C ASN A 38 -13.53 13.01 -15.22
N GLY A 39 -14.14 12.26 -14.30
CA GLY A 39 -14.49 10.85 -14.53
C GLY A 39 -13.31 9.88 -14.42
N LYS A 40 -12.13 10.35 -14.07
CA LYS A 40 -10.93 9.53 -13.79
C LYS A 40 -10.61 9.54 -12.31
N GLN A 41 -10.20 8.39 -11.80
CA GLN A 41 -9.72 8.25 -10.43
C GLN A 41 -8.21 8.47 -10.40
N ILE A 42 -7.75 9.33 -9.49
CA ILE A 42 -6.34 9.63 -9.30
C ILE A 42 -5.91 9.09 -7.95
N VAL A 43 -4.93 8.21 -7.96
CA VAL A 43 -4.30 7.62 -6.77
C VAL A 43 -2.91 8.23 -6.64
N GLU A 44 -2.70 9.02 -5.60
CA GLU A 44 -1.41 9.67 -5.33
C GLU A 44 -0.53 8.79 -4.44
N ILE A 45 0.68 8.51 -4.89
CA ILE A 45 1.68 7.73 -4.17
C ILE A 45 2.98 8.53 -4.13
N THR A 46 3.51 8.74 -2.95
CA THR A 46 4.82 9.39 -2.75
C THR A 46 5.93 8.34 -2.79
N ALA A 47 6.98 8.61 -3.56
CA ALA A 47 8.16 7.76 -3.67
C ALA A 47 9.37 8.51 -3.14
N LYS A 48 9.79 8.19 -1.92
CA LYS A 48 11.00 8.72 -1.28
C LYS A 48 11.40 7.85 -0.10
N GLY A 49 12.45 7.05 -0.26
CA GLY A 49 12.89 6.10 0.76
C GLY A 49 11.94 4.94 0.99
N ARG A 50 10.72 5.06 0.55
CA ARG A 50 9.64 4.06 0.52
C ARG A 50 8.47 4.60 -0.30
N TYR A 51 7.50 3.77 -0.58
CA TYR A 51 6.22 4.22 -1.13
C TYR A 51 5.23 4.52 -0.01
N SER A 52 4.52 5.62 -0.13
CA SER A 52 3.52 6.03 0.85
C SER A 52 2.27 6.59 0.15
N PRO A 53 1.07 6.10 0.48
CA PRO A 53 0.81 4.95 1.34
C PRO A 53 1.21 3.62 0.69
N THR A 54 1.43 2.58 1.50
CA THR A 54 1.76 1.23 1.00
C THR A 54 0.56 0.46 0.50
N LEU A 55 -0.62 0.80 0.99
CA LEU A 55 -1.88 0.17 0.61
C LEU A 55 -2.95 1.24 0.39
N THR A 56 -3.56 1.22 -0.78
CA THR A 56 -4.65 2.14 -1.17
C THR A 56 -5.89 1.35 -1.55
N ALA A 57 -7.05 1.80 -1.11
CA ALA A 57 -8.34 1.31 -1.58
C ALA A 57 -8.89 2.27 -2.64
N ALA A 58 -9.20 1.75 -3.80
CA ALA A 58 -9.71 2.49 -4.94
C ALA A 58 -11.00 1.86 -5.48
N LYS A 59 -11.73 2.59 -6.30
CA LYS A 59 -12.96 2.10 -6.94
C LYS A 59 -12.63 1.28 -8.17
N ALA A 60 -13.30 0.13 -8.31
CA ALA A 60 -13.22 -0.69 -9.52
C ALA A 60 -14.04 -0.09 -10.67
N ASN A 61 -13.83 -0.62 -11.87
CA ASN A 61 -14.61 -0.33 -13.07
C ASN A 61 -14.57 1.13 -13.53
N MET A 62 -13.50 1.85 -13.23
CA MET A 62 -13.31 3.20 -13.76
C MET A 62 -11.84 3.43 -14.15
N PRO A 63 -11.59 4.33 -15.13
CA PRO A 63 -10.22 4.68 -15.48
C PRO A 63 -9.47 5.25 -14.27
N THR A 64 -8.26 4.79 -14.05
CA THR A 64 -7.45 5.18 -12.89
C THR A 64 -6.08 5.66 -13.35
N ILE A 65 -5.59 6.72 -12.73
CA ILE A 65 -4.24 7.22 -12.89
C ILE A 65 -3.52 7.06 -11.55
N VAL A 66 -2.41 6.34 -11.55
CA VAL A 66 -1.49 6.33 -10.40
C VAL A 66 -0.50 7.48 -10.59
N ARG A 67 -0.61 8.48 -9.76
CA ARG A 67 0.27 9.65 -9.78
C ARG A 67 1.38 9.47 -8.78
N MET A 68 2.57 9.21 -9.30
CA MET A 68 3.77 9.06 -8.49
C MET A 68 4.39 10.42 -8.23
N GLU A 69 4.58 10.77 -6.96
CA GLU A 69 5.24 12.01 -6.55
C GLU A 69 6.65 11.72 -6.05
N THR A 70 7.60 12.46 -6.57
CA THR A 70 9.01 12.42 -6.16
C THR A 70 9.47 13.80 -5.73
N ASN A 71 10.34 13.85 -4.73
CA ASN A 71 10.95 15.10 -4.24
C ASN A 71 12.33 14.80 -3.67
N GLY A 72 13.37 15.04 -4.46
CA GLY A 72 14.73 14.68 -4.10
C GLY A 72 14.89 13.17 -3.93
N THR A 73 14.25 12.37 -4.78
CA THR A 73 14.25 10.91 -4.71
C THR A 73 15.40 10.36 -5.54
N PHE A 74 16.39 9.82 -4.86
CA PHE A 74 17.60 9.24 -5.47
C PHE A 74 17.82 7.78 -5.09
N ASP A 75 16.87 7.18 -4.39
CA ASP A 75 16.91 5.78 -3.95
C ASP A 75 16.20 4.83 -4.95
N CYS A 76 16.08 3.55 -4.59
CA CYS A 76 15.48 2.55 -5.48
C CYS A 76 14.01 2.80 -5.77
N THR A 77 13.30 3.62 -5.00
CA THR A 77 11.89 3.93 -5.26
C THR A 77 11.68 4.75 -6.53
N SER A 78 12.74 5.39 -7.05
CA SER A 78 12.70 6.04 -8.37
C SER A 78 12.64 5.05 -9.54
N GLN A 79 13.08 3.82 -9.34
CA GLN A 79 13.03 2.74 -10.33
C GLN A 79 11.73 1.95 -10.13
N LEU A 80 10.67 2.33 -10.80
CA LEU A 80 9.36 1.74 -10.61
C LEU A 80 9.03 0.72 -11.69
N THR A 81 8.56 -0.44 -11.24
CA THR A 81 7.98 -1.49 -12.08
C THR A 81 6.55 -1.76 -11.62
N VAL A 82 5.62 -1.79 -12.57
CA VAL A 82 4.24 -2.23 -12.36
C VAL A 82 3.99 -3.41 -13.30
N PRO A 83 4.20 -4.65 -12.82
CA PRO A 83 4.22 -5.83 -13.68
C PRO A 83 2.92 -6.11 -14.42
N SER A 84 1.78 -5.81 -13.78
CA SER A 84 0.45 -6.11 -14.36
C SER A 84 0.15 -5.36 -15.65
N ILE A 85 0.84 -4.24 -15.90
CA ILE A 85 0.70 -3.43 -17.13
C ILE A 85 2.00 -3.35 -17.93
N GLY A 86 3.03 -4.09 -17.53
CA GLY A 86 4.34 -4.06 -18.21
C GLY A 86 5.08 -2.73 -18.08
N TYR A 87 4.76 -1.91 -17.08
CA TYR A 87 5.39 -0.62 -16.87
C TYR A 87 6.72 -0.79 -16.14
N LYS A 88 7.79 -0.19 -16.67
CA LYS A 88 9.10 -0.14 -16.05
C LYS A 88 9.79 1.15 -16.45
N GLN A 89 9.92 2.08 -15.53
CA GLN A 89 10.50 3.40 -15.79
C GLN A 89 11.30 3.90 -14.59
N ILE A 90 12.21 4.80 -14.88
CA ILE A 90 12.90 5.59 -13.87
C ILE A 90 12.14 6.91 -13.74
N LEU A 91 11.63 7.17 -12.53
CA LEU A 91 10.93 8.42 -12.22
C LEU A 91 11.93 9.57 -12.15
N PRO A 92 11.53 10.81 -12.51
CA PRO A 92 12.37 11.98 -12.27
C PRO A 92 12.65 12.12 -10.76
N SER A 93 13.77 12.71 -10.41
CA SER A 93 14.13 12.91 -8.99
C SER A 93 13.17 13.82 -8.25
N THR A 94 12.55 14.73 -8.94
CA THR A 94 11.53 15.64 -8.42
C THR A 94 10.47 15.91 -9.47
N GLY A 95 9.22 15.73 -9.09
CA GLY A 95 8.07 15.97 -9.97
C GLY A 95 6.96 14.93 -9.78
N THR A 96 6.06 14.89 -10.74
CA THR A 96 4.97 13.92 -10.79
C THR A 96 5.04 13.10 -12.07
N THR A 97 4.67 11.83 -11.96
CA THR A 97 4.57 10.91 -13.10
C THR A 97 3.23 10.21 -13.06
N ASP A 98 2.45 10.36 -14.10
CA ASP A 98 1.14 9.74 -14.22
C ASP A 98 1.23 8.41 -14.96
N ILE A 99 0.72 7.35 -14.34
CA ILE A 99 0.66 6.02 -14.91
C ILE A 99 -0.81 5.67 -15.12
N GLU A 100 -1.21 5.51 -16.37
CA GLU A 100 -2.58 5.16 -16.70
C GLU A 100 -2.84 3.67 -16.48
N LEU A 101 -3.89 3.37 -15.72
CA LEU A 101 -4.40 2.02 -15.53
C LEU A 101 -5.74 1.88 -16.23
N PRO A 102 -5.94 0.81 -17.01
CA PRO A 102 -7.28 0.49 -17.50
C PRO A 102 -8.23 0.19 -16.33
N PRO A 103 -9.55 0.28 -16.52
CA PRO A 103 -10.50 -0.08 -15.47
C PRO A 103 -10.21 -1.48 -14.92
N GLN A 104 -10.13 -1.58 -13.60
CA GLN A 104 -9.86 -2.83 -12.90
C GLN A 104 -11.16 -3.44 -12.39
N LYS A 105 -11.24 -4.76 -12.35
CA LYS A 105 -12.40 -5.47 -11.81
C LYS A 105 -12.42 -5.42 -10.29
N VAL A 106 -13.61 -5.57 -9.72
CA VAL A 106 -13.77 -5.72 -8.27
C VAL A 106 -12.91 -6.89 -7.77
N GLY A 107 -12.13 -6.66 -6.73
CA GLY A 107 -11.21 -7.64 -6.17
C GLY A 107 -9.82 -7.68 -6.83
N ALA A 108 -9.60 -6.93 -7.92
CA ALA A 108 -8.28 -6.82 -8.52
C ALA A 108 -7.35 -5.97 -7.65
N SER A 109 -6.05 -6.22 -7.74
CA SER A 109 -5.03 -5.36 -7.16
C SER A 109 -3.89 -5.11 -8.13
N VAL A 110 -3.34 -3.90 -8.07
CA VAL A 110 -2.19 -3.49 -8.86
C VAL A 110 -1.06 -3.16 -7.90
N ARG A 111 0.10 -3.75 -8.14
CA ARG A 111 1.29 -3.58 -7.31
C ARG A 111 2.38 -2.85 -8.07
N GLY A 112 2.99 -1.86 -7.40
CA GLY A 112 4.23 -1.24 -7.85
C GLY A 112 5.39 -1.72 -6.99
N ILE A 113 6.54 -1.95 -7.59
CA ILE A 113 7.72 -2.51 -6.93
C ILE A 113 8.93 -1.69 -7.33
N CYS A 114 9.82 -1.38 -6.37
CA CYS A 114 11.10 -0.73 -6.68
C CYS A 114 12.07 -1.70 -7.37
N GLY A 115 13.07 -1.16 -8.05
CA GLY A 115 14.01 -1.92 -8.87
C GLY A 115 14.75 -3.05 -8.14
N MET A 116 14.96 -2.91 -6.82
CA MET A 116 15.60 -3.93 -5.99
C MET A 116 14.58 -4.82 -5.24
N GLY A 117 13.28 -4.57 -5.40
CA GLY A 117 12.24 -5.33 -4.72
C GLY A 117 12.10 -5.07 -3.22
N MET A 118 12.81 -4.09 -2.66
CA MET A 118 12.81 -3.78 -1.22
C MET A 118 11.53 -3.09 -0.76
N TYR A 119 10.93 -2.28 -1.63
CA TYR A 119 9.72 -1.52 -1.34
C TYR A 119 8.66 -1.77 -2.39
N ASN A 120 7.42 -1.77 -1.96
CA ASN A 120 6.27 -1.91 -2.86
C ASN A 120 5.07 -1.10 -2.34
N PHE A 121 4.12 -0.88 -3.22
CA PHE A 121 2.79 -0.40 -2.87
C PHE A 121 1.74 -1.25 -3.59
N GLU A 122 0.55 -1.24 -3.06
CA GLU A 122 -0.58 -1.99 -3.63
C GLU A 122 -1.83 -1.10 -3.66
N VAL A 123 -2.54 -1.14 -4.77
CA VAL A 123 -3.85 -0.52 -4.94
C VAL A 123 -4.88 -1.63 -5.10
N LYS A 124 -5.80 -1.72 -4.16
CA LYS A 124 -6.91 -2.69 -4.18
C LYS A 124 -8.17 -2.01 -4.71
N PHE A 125 -8.82 -2.68 -5.66
CA PHE A 125 -10.03 -2.18 -6.31
C PHE A 125 -11.28 -2.91 -5.77
N ASN A 126 -12.21 -2.11 -5.31
CA ASN A 126 -13.47 -2.60 -4.72
C ASN A 126 -14.71 -2.17 -5.50
#